data_a69f687d575ce388386ed7915c86b4df
#
_entry.id   a69f687d575ce388386ed7915c86b4df
#
_cell.length_a   1.000
_cell.length_b   1.000
_cell.length_c   1.000
_cell.angle_alpha   90.00
_cell.angle_beta   90.00
_cell.angle_gamma   90.00
#
_symmetry.space_group_name_H-M   'P 1'
#
loop_
_entity.id
_entity.type
_entity.pdbx_description
1 polymer ?
#
loop_
_entity_poly.entity_id
_entity_poly.type
_entity_poly.pdbx_seq_one_letter_code
_entity_poly.pdbx_strand_id
1 'polypeptide(L)'
;MAVVLFGVLQAGAQSAGTSVFDFLSLPTSAHSMALGGQNVSLIDDDACLLFQNPALMSDSNDPSIALSFLTYMRGSKAGSASWTMGHGERGTWGVGAQFVSYGSMKETTVEGIEMGNFSALDMAITGGYSYTLTEHLAGGATGKFIYSNYGGYSSVALAVDLGLNLYYEDADFSLSAVAANLGGQVKAFGDKHEKLPYDLRLGLTKRLANAPIRFSVTMVDLTRWCASDYYSTDGDPKAGRILLNHFVLGIDVIPIKQLYISAGYNFRRAYEMKAAGGSHAAGLSFGAGLNIKKFHLGLAYAKYHLSSPSFMVTAQYDLK
;
A
#
# COMPACT_ATOMS: atom_id res chain seq x y z
N MET A 1 33.33 -9.13 12.57
CA MET A 1 32.89 -7.74 12.35
C MET A 1 31.37 -7.74 12.06
N ALA A 2 30.58 -8.02 13.11
CA ALA A 2 29.11 -8.19 13.02
C ALA A 2 28.43 -7.63 14.30
N VAL A 3 28.65 -6.35 14.62
CA VAL A 3 28.10 -5.70 15.84
C VAL A 3 27.76 -4.24 15.55
N VAL A 4 26.98 -3.93 14.52
CA VAL A 4 26.52 -2.53 14.30
C VAL A 4 25.05 -2.42 13.88
N LEU A 5 24.23 -3.46 13.98
CA LEU A 5 22.83 -3.38 13.51
C LEU A 5 21.75 -3.50 14.59
N PHE A 6 22.10 -3.45 15.88
CA PHE A 6 21.11 -3.61 16.98
C PHE A 6 20.79 -2.34 17.77
N GLY A 7 21.13 -1.15 17.28
CA GLY A 7 21.09 0.10 18.06
C GLY A 7 19.96 1.09 17.74
N VAL A 8 18.99 0.82 16.89
CA VAL A 8 17.98 1.85 16.48
C VAL A 8 16.54 1.32 16.44
N LEU A 9 16.18 0.38 17.27
CA LEU A 9 14.77 0.07 17.52
C LEU A 9 14.30 0.72 18.83
N GLN A 10 14.44 2.04 18.96
CA GLN A 10 13.50 2.78 19.79
C GLN A 10 12.23 2.96 18.95
N ALA A 11 11.33 2.00 19.08
CA ALA A 11 9.96 2.13 18.61
C ALA A 11 9.25 3.20 19.46
N GLY A 12 9.50 4.46 19.17
CA GLY A 12 8.65 5.54 19.66
C GLY A 12 7.31 5.39 18.95
N ALA A 13 6.23 5.14 19.69
CA ALA A 13 4.88 5.13 19.14
C ALA A 13 4.65 6.38 18.28
N GLN A 14 4.24 6.21 17.04
CA GLN A 14 3.82 7.31 16.16
C GLN A 14 2.41 7.71 16.59
N SER A 15 2.23 8.95 17.02
CA SER A 15 0.89 9.52 17.21
C SER A 15 0.23 9.77 15.86
N ALA A 16 -1.10 9.61 15.78
CA ALA A 16 -1.85 9.92 14.57
C ALA A 16 -1.57 11.36 14.10
N GLY A 17 -1.23 11.54 12.82
CA GLY A 17 -0.92 12.84 12.24
C GLY A 17 0.52 13.35 12.48
N THR A 18 1.44 12.51 12.97
CA THR A 18 2.85 12.87 13.17
C THR A 18 3.79 12.33 12.10
N SER A 19 3.28 11.57 11.11
CA SER A 19 4.05 11.11 9.97
C SER A 19 3.77 11.98 8.74
N VAL A 20 4.81 12.17 7.92
CA VAL A 20 4.71 12.75 6.58
C VAL A 20 4.74 11.65 5.54
N PHE A 21 4.30 11.96 4.30
CA PHE A 21 4.28 11.02 3.18
C PHE A 21 3.30 9.84 3.34
N ASP A 22 2.16 10.05 4.00
CA ASP A 22 1.12 9.03 4.20
C ASP A 22 0.57 8.47 2.86
N PHE A 23 0.81 9.15 1.74
CA PHE A 23 0.49 8.68 0.40
C PHE A 23 1.17 7.33 0.05
N LEU A 24 2.30 7.00 0.70
CA LEU A 24 2.97 5.69 0.56
C LEU A 24 2.11 4.51 1.02
N SER A 25 1.06 4.77 1.79
CA SER A 25 0.10 3.76 2.27
C SER A 25 -1.11 3.59 1.36
N LEU A 26 -1.24 4.41 0.30
CA LEU A 26 -2.32 4.26 -0.67
C LEU A 26 -2.14 2.98 -1.51
N PRO A 27 -3.24 2.32 -1.92
CA PRO A 27 -3.15 1.17 -2.81
C PRO A 27 -2.59 1.59 -4.17
N THR A 28 -1.79 0.72 -4.76
CA THR A 28 -1.11 0.94 -6.04
C THR A 28 -1.70 0.10 -7.18
N SER A 29 -2.58 -0.87 -6.85
CA SER A 29 -3.37 -1.61 -7.84
C SER A 29 -4.83 -1.75 -7.45
N ALA A 30 -5.70 -1.94 -8.45
CA ALA A 30 -7.12 -2.15 -8.23
C ALA A 30 -7.40 -3.42 -7.43
N HIS A 31 -6.63 -4.48 -7.64
CA HIS A 31 -6.77 -5.73 -6.89
C HIS A 31 -6.44 -5.50 -5.40
N SER A 32 -5.31 -4.88 -5.10
CA SER A 32 -4.95 -4.52 -3.72
C SER A 32 -6.01 -3.62 -3.06
N MET A 33 -6.53 -2.62 -3.79
CA MET A 33 -7.61 -1.75 -3.31
C MET A 33 -8.87 -2.54 -2.98
N ALA A 34 -9.26 -3.48 -3.84
CA ALA A 34 -10.45 -4.31 -3.66
C ALA A 34 -10.36 -5.21 -2.42
N LEU A 35 -9.15 -5.70 -2.09
CA LEU A 35 -8.86 -6.53 -0.92
C LEU A 35 -8.65 -5.74 0.39
N GLY A 36 -9.08 -4.48 0.45
CA GLY A 36 -9.01 -3.65 1.66
C GLY A 36 -7.96 -2.55 1.63
N GLY A 37 -7.16 -2.47 0.56
CA GLY A 37 -6.15 -1.43 0.32
C GLY A 37 -4.71 -1.86 0.59
N GLN A 38 -4.50 -2.89 1.40
CA GLN A 38 -3.18 -3.43 1.72
C GLN A 38 -3.23 -4.95 1.77
N ASN A 39 -2.42 -5.61 0.92
CA ASN A 39 -2.24 -7.05 0.92
C ASN A 39 -0.78 -7.36 0.61
N VAL A 40 -0.08 -8.02 1.54
CA VAL A 40 1.36 -8.30 1.41
C VAL A 40 1.67 -9.77 1.12
N SER A 41 0.65 -10.62 0.96
CA SER A 41 0.79 -12.07 0.75
C SER A 41 0.06 -12.58 -0.48
N LEU A 42 -0.49 -11.70 -1.31
CA LEU A 42 -1.19 -12.05 -2.52
C LEU A 42 -0.19 -12.56 -3.57
N ILE A 43 -0.32 -13.81 -3.99
CA ILE A 43 0.41 -14.37 -5.13
C ILE A 43 -0.43 -14.12 -6.38
N ASP A 44 0.04 -13.24 -7.23
CA ASP A 44 -0.63 -12.85 -8.49
C ASP A 44 0.39 -12.23 -9.45
N ASP A 45 0.13 -12.29 -10.74
CA ASP A 45 0.93 -11.62 -11.78
C ASP A 45 0.59 -10.13 -11.85
N ASP A 46 0.86 -9.39 -10.75
CA ASP A 46 0.64 -7.94 -10.66
C ASP A 46 1.96 -7.22 -10.41
N ALA A 47 2.47 -6.51 -11.40
CA ALA A 47 3.72 -5.73 -11.29
C ALA A 47 3.67 -4.65 -10.20
N CYS A 48 2.47 -4.28 -9.71
CA CYS A 48 2.31 -3.34 -8.60
C CYS A 48 2.59 -3.96 -7.23
N LEU A 49 2.75 -5.29 -7.12
CA LEU A 49 3.15 -5.96 -5.87
C LEU A 49 4.51 -5.49 -5.37
N LEU A 50 5.37 -4.95 -6.24
CA LEU A 50 6.61 -4.23 -5.89
C LEU A 50 6.41 -3.24 -4.73
N PHE A 51 5.29 -2.52 -4.71
CA PHE A 51 5.00 -1.49 -3.70
C PHE A 51 4.42 -2.07 -2.41
N GLN A 52 3.87 -3.29 -2.45
CA GLN A 52 3.24 -3.95 -1.30
C GLN A 52 4.21 -4.84 -0.52
N ASN A 53 4.94 -5.70 -1.25
CA ASN A 53 5.94 -6.61 -0.72
C ASN A 53 6.96 -6.95 -1.82
N PRO A 54 8.20 -6.49 -1.71
CA PRO A 54 9.21 -6.77 -2.74
C PRO A 54 9.48 -8.26 -2.97
N ALA A 55 9.23 -9.14 -1.99
CA ALA A 55 9.43 -10.59 -2.16
C ALA A 55 8.42 -11.23 -3.13
N LEU A 56 7.25 -10.60 -3.35
CA LEU A 56 6.22 -11.12 -4.25
C LEU A 56 6.57 -10.94 -5.74
N MET A 57 7.57 -10.11 -6.06
CA MET A 57 8.05 -9.98 -7.45
C MET A 57 8.70 -11.26 -7.99
N SER A 58 9.15 -12.16 -7.13
CA SER A 58 9.87 -13.39 -7.53
C SER A 58 9.01 -14.36 -8.33
N ASP A 59 7.70 -14.28 -8.25
CA ASP A 59 6.78 -15.15 -8.99
C ASP A 59 6.57 -14.68 -10.43
N SER A 60 6.91 -13.42 -10.76
CA SER A 60 6.76 -12.86 -12.10
C SER A 60 8.03 -13.03 -12.92
N ASN A 61 8.14 -14.08 -13.72
CA ASN A 61 9.27 -14.29 -14.62
C ASN A 61 9.18 -13.50 -15.93
N ASP A 62 8.00 -13.14 -16.35
CA ASP A 62 7.76 -12.40 -17.58
C ASP A 62 7.83 -10.89 -17.33
N PRO A 63 8.49 -10.13 -18.23
CA PRO A 63 8.53 -8.68 -18.07
C PRO A 63 7.13 -8.10 -18.25
N SER A 64 6.69 -7.31 -17.26
CA SER A 64 5.35 -6.74 -17.20
C SER A 64 5.41 -5.25 -16.91
N ILE A 65 4.47 -4.50 -17.47
CA ILE A 65 4.26 -3.08 -17.18
C ILE A 65 2.84 -2.90 -16.68
N ALA A 66 2.68 -2.24 -15.53
CA ALA A 66 1.38 -1.89 -14.99
C ALA A 66 1.24 -0.38 -14.79
N LEU A 67 0.04 0.11 -15.05
CA LEU A 67 -0.36 1.50 -14.83
C LEU A 67 -1.66 1.51 -14.03
N SER A 68 -1.70 2.34 -12.98
CA SER A 68 -2.89 2.49 -12.16
C SER A 68 -3.25 3.96 -12.00
N PHE A 69 -4.54 4.21 -11.96
CA PHE A 69 -5.09 5.53 -11.71
C PHE A 69 -6.19 5.46 -10.65
N LEU A 70 -6.08 6.31 -9.64
CA LEU A 70 -6.98 6.39 -8.50
C LEU A 70 -7.60 7.80 -8.41
N THR A 71 -8.92 7.88 -8.36
CA THR A 71 -9.63 9.07 -7.89
C THR A 71 -9.63 9.03 -6.35
N TYR A 72 -8.93 9.95 -5.69
CA TYR A 72 -8.72 9.86 -4.24
C TYR A 72 -9.70 10.72 -3.45
N MET A 73 -9.50 12.01 -3.43
CA MET A 73 -10.39 13.00 -2.81
C MET A 73 -10.90 13.95 -3.88
N ARG A 74 -11.91 14.77 -3.57
CA ARG A 74 -12.44 15.76 -4.53
C ARG A 74 -11.31 16.65 -5.04
N GLY A 75 -11.02 16.55 -6.34
CA GLY A 75 -9.94 17.28 -7.01
C GLY A 75 -8.56 16.61 -6.94
N SER A 76 -8.36 15.62 -6.07
CA SER A 76 -7.08 14.90 -5.94
C SER A 76 -7.07 13.64 -6.80
N LYS A 77 -5.92 13.34 -7.36
CA LYS A 77 -5.67 12.18 -8.22
C LYS A 77 -4.40 11.50 -7.77
N ALA A 78 -4.42 10.19 -7.72
CA ALA A 78 -3.21 9.40 -7.49
C ALA A 78 -3.00 8.42 -8.64
N GLY A 79 -1.79 7.95 -8.81
CA GLY A 79 -1.48 6.94 -9.79
C GLY A 79 -0.16 6.27 -9.49
N SER A 80 0.04 5.11 -10.11
CA SER A 80 1.29 4.38 -10.08
C SER A 80 1.62 3.79 -11.44
N ALA A 81 2.91 3.64 -11.69
CA ALA A 81 3.45 2.91 -12.81
C ALA A 81 4.51 1.96 -12.27
N SER A 82 4.54 0.73 -12.75
CA SER A 82 5.54 -0.25 -12.38
C SER A 82 5.98 -1.07 -13.59
N TRP A 83 7.21 -1.53 -13.52
CA TRP A 83 7.81 -2.47 -14.47
C TRP A 83 8.58 -3.51 -13.68
N THR A 84 8.37 -4.77 -14.03
CA THR A 84 9.08 -5.90 -13.45
C THR A 84 9.69 -6.75 -14.56
N MET A 85 10.83 -7.37 -14.29
CA MET A 85 11.51 -8.25 -15.23
C MET A 85 12.29 -9.32 -14.48
N GLY A 86 12.06 -10.57 -14.83
CA GLY A 86 12.84 -11.70 -14.34
C GLY A 86 14.33 -11.57 -14.71
N HIS A 87 15.20 -11.96 -13.81
CA HIS A 87 16.65 -11.94 -13.96
C HIS A 87 17.25 -13.28 -13.55
N GLY A 88 17.70 -14.05 -14.53
CA GLY A 88 18.13 -15.43 -14.30
C GLY A 88 16.97 -16.35 -13.94
N GLU A 89 17.23 -17.39 -13.17
CA GLU A 89 16.24 -18.40 -12.79
C GLU A 89 15.50 -18.07 -11.47
N ARG A 90 16.01 -17.13 -10.66
CA ARG A 90 15.58 -16.93 -9.28
C ARG A 90 15.43 -15.46 -8.88
N GLY A 91 15.74 -14.53 -9.76
CA GLY A 91 15.73 -13.12 -9.44
C GLY A 91 14.74 -12.33 -10.28
N THR A 92 14.23 -11.23 -9.73
CA THR A 92 13.36 -10.29 -10.46
C THR A 92 13.73 -8.86 -10.07
N TRP A 93 13.96 -8.01 -11.06
CA TRP A 93 14.08 -6.57 -10.91
C TRP A 93 12.71 -5.91 -11.00
N GLY A 94 12.51 -4.88 -10.20
CA GLY A 94 11.33 -4.05 -10.28
C GLY A 94 11.68 -2.58 -10.15
N VAL A 95 11.02 -1.74 -10.95
CA VAL A 95 11.08 -0.28 -10.85
C VAL A 95 9.66 0.26 -10.93
N GLY A 96 9.36 1.27 -10.14
CA GLY A 96 8.05 1.89 -10.16
C GLY A 96 8.07 3.32 -9.67
N ALA A 97 6.99 4.01 -9.93
CA ALA A 97 6.72 5.35 -9.44
C ALA A 97 5.27 5.44 -8.98
N GLN A 98 5.03 6.18 -7.91
CA GLN A 98 3.68 6.52 -7.45
C GLN A 98 3.62 8.02 -7.17
N PHE A 99 2.46 8.62 -7.41
CA PHE A 99 2.26 10.03 -7.18
C PHE A 99 0.85 10.32 -6.67
N VAL A 100 0.72 11.43 -5.96
CA VAL A 100 -0.56 12.04 -5.59
C VAL A 100 -0.50 13.52 -5.92
N SER A 101 -1.41 13.97 -6.77
CA SER A 101 -1.64 15.38 -7.04
C SER A 101 -2.92 15.82 -6.31
N TYR A 102 -2.80 16.80 -5.48
CA TYR A 102 -3.94 17.34 -4.70
C TYR A 102 -4.71 18.44 -5.46
N GLY A 103 -4.30 18.71 -6.71
CA GLY A 103 -4.92 19.74 -7.55
C GLY A 103 -4.46 21.15 -7.15
N SER A 104 -5.23 22.13 -7.60
CA SER A 104 -5.01 23.53 -7.25
C SER A 104 -5.88 23.90 -6.06
N MET A 105 -5.27 24.46 -5.02
CA MET A 105 -5.92 24.94 -3.81
C MET A 105 -5.79 26.46 -3.75
N LYS A 106 -6.83 27.13 -3.23
CA LYS A 106 -6.80 28.59 -3.02
C LYS A 106 -5.92 28.93 -1.82
N GLU A 107 -5.01 29.84 -2.05
CA GLU A 107 -4.23 30.47 -1.00
C GLU A 107 -5.03 31.63 -0.41
N THR A 108 -5.26 31.59 0.91
CA THR A 108 -6.03 32.64 1.62
C THR A 108 -5.24 33.17 2.79
N THR A 109 -5.38 34.48 3.07
CA THR A 109 -4.83 35.06 4.30
C THR A 109 -5.66 34.63 5.52
N VAL A 110 -5.17 34.93 6.72
CA VAL A 110 -5.88 34.67 7.99
C VAL A 110 -7.25 35.36 8.02
N GLU A 111 -7.39 36.48 7.31
CA GLU A 111 -8.63 37.26 7.15
C GLU A 111 -9.55 36.69 6.07
N GLY A 112 -9.17 35.58 5.38
CA GLY A 112 -9.96 34.93 4.35
C GLY A 112 -9.87 35.58 2.96
N ILE A 113 -8.91 36.50 2.73
CA ILE A 113 -8.69 37.13 1.43
C ILE A 113 -7.93 36.15 0.52
N GLU A 114 -8.46 35.91 -0.67
CA GLU A 114 -7.80 35.05 -1.67
C GLU A 114 -6.54 35.76 -2.23
N MET A 115 -5.37 35.13 -2.07
CA MET A 115 -4.08 35.65 -2.52
C MET A 115 -3.60 35.03 -3.82
N GLY A 116 -4.12 33.83 -4.15
CA GLY A 116 -3.70 33.07 -5.32
C GLY A 116 -4.10 31.61 -5.26
N ASN A 117 -3.39 30.79 -6.02
CA ASN A 117 -3.54 29.35 -5.98
C ASN A 117 -2.17 28.70 -5.80
N PHE A 118 -2.13 27.63 -5.01
CA PHE A 118 -0.96 26.77 -4.91
C PHE A 118 -1.32 25.33 -5.28
N SER A 119 -0.34 24.54 -5.66
CA SER A 119 -0.50 23.10 -5.91
C SER A 119 0.29 22.29 -4.89
N ALA A 120 -0.17 21.09 -4.62
CA ALA A 120 0.54 20.12 -3.80
C ALA A 120 0.72 18.81 -4.58
N LEU A 121 1.90 18.22 -4.45
CA LEU A 121 2.31 17.00 -5.13
C LEU A 121 3.19 16.17 -4.22
N ASP A 122 2.85 14.88 -4.12
CA ASP A 122 3.71 13.84 -3.55
C ASP A 122 4.13 12.88 -4.66
N MET A 123 5.37 12.42 -4.63
CA MET A 123 5.91 11.45 -5.57
C MET A 123 6.93 10.54 -4.87
N ALA A 124 6.91 9.26 -5.22
CA ALA A 124 7.97 8.34 -4.84
C ALA A 124 8.40 7.50 -6.05
N ILE A 125 9.72 7.35 -6.21
CA ILE A 125 10.34 6.43 -7.17
C ILE A 125 10.90 5.27 -6.36
N THR A 126 10.56 4.05 -6.76
CA THR A 126 10.92 2.80 -6.09
C THR A 126 11.70 1.93 -7.06
N GLY A 127 12.81 1.39 -6.61
CA GLY A 127 13.58 0.38 -7.34
C GLY A 127 13.93 -0.77 -6.40
N GLY A 128 13.85 -2.01 -6.89
CA GLY A 128 14.07 -3.15 -6.02
C GLY A 128 14.46 -4.43 -6.75
N TYR A 129 14.79 -5.40 -5.92
CA TYR A 129 15.16 -6.73 -6.35
C TYR A 129 14.58 -7.77 -5.41
N SER A 130 14.05 -8.84 -5.97
CA SER A 130 13.65 -10.04 -5.25
C SER A 130 14.48 -11.24 -5.67
N TYR A 131 14.58 -12.21 -4.78
CA TYR A 131 15.31 -13.43 -5.01
C TYR A 131 14.65 -14.62 -4.32
N THR A 132 14.47 -15.70 -5.07
CA THR A 132 13.98 -16.98 -4.54
C THR A 132 15.09 -17.71 -3.82
N LEU A 133 15.06 -17.67 -2.49
CA LEU A 133 16.08 -18.23 -1.60
C LEU A 133 16.04 -19.77 -1.57
N THR A 134 14.82 -20.32 -1.46
CA THR A 134 14.54 -21.76 -1.48
C THR A 134 13.30 -22.02 -2.34
N GLU A 135 12.92 -23.26 -2.56
CA GLU A 135 11.69 -23.65 -3.29
C GLU A 135 10.42 -22.97 -2.76
N HIS A 136 10.41 -22.61 -1.48
CA HIS A 136 9.22 -22.02 -0.85
C HIS A 136 9.45 -20.62 -0.29
N LEU A 137 10.69 -20.15 -0.20
CA LEU A 137 11.02 -18.87 0.44
C LEU A 137 11.63 -17.90 -0.56
N ALA A 138 11.01 -16.74 -0.69
CA ALA A 138 11.52 -15.59 -1.42
C ALA A 138 11.80 -14.43 -0.47
N GLY A 139 12.81 -13.65 -0.80
CA GLY A 139 13.15 -12.40 -0.13
C GLY A 139 13.27 -11.26 -1.12
N GLY A 140 12.98 -10.06 -0.70
CA GLY A 140 13.11 -8.89 -1.56
C GLY A 140 13.42 -7.61 -0.78
N ALA A 141 14.02 -6.67 -1.48
CA ALA A 141 14.29 -5.33 -0.95
C ALA A 141 14.02 -4.27 -2.02
N THR A 142 13.45 -3.14 -1.59
CA THR A 142 13.29 -1.95 -2.44
C THR A 142 13.89 -0.74 -1.76
N GLY A 143 14.44 0.17 -2.57
CA GLY A 143 14.83 1.53 -2.18
C GLY A 143 13.83 2.52 -2.76
N LYS A 144 13.48 3.53 -1.97
CA LYS A 144 12.53 4.59 -2.33
C LYS A 144 13.18 5.95 -2.24
N PHE A 145 13.04 6.75 -3.29
CA PHE A 145 13.29 8.18 -3.28
C PHE A 145 11.94 8.91 -3.25
N ILE A 146 11.71 9.73 -2.23
CA ILE A 146 10.43 10.37 -1.95
C ILE A 146 10.62 11.87 -2.05
N TYR A 147 9.74 12.53 -2.79
CA TYR A 147 9.70 13.97 -2.96
C TYR A 147 8.28 14.49 -2.76
N SER A 148 8.15 15.54 -1.98
CA SER A 148 6.89 16.25 -1.77
C SER A 148 7.07 17.75 -1.92
N ASN A 149 6.07 18.41 -2.49
CA ASN A 149 6.01 19.86 -2.64
C ASN A 149 4.62 20.38 -2.29
N TYR A 150 4.55 21.34 -1.39
CA TYR A 150 3.32 22.00 -0.94
C TYR A 150 3.50 23.51 -0.98
N GLY A 151 2.98 24.17 -2.02
CA GLY A 151 2.98 25.62 -2.10
C GLY A 151 4.36 26.28 -2.00
N GLY A 152 5.40 25.66 -2.55
CA GLY A 152 6.78 26.16 -2.50
C GLY A 152 7.65 25.55 -1.39
N TYR A 153 7.06 24.86 -0.41
CA TYR A 153 7.80 24.08 0.57
C TYR A 153 8.04 22.66 0.03
N SER A 154 9.28 22.21 0.03
CA SER A 154 9.63 20.89 -0.48
C SER A 154 10.36 20.05 0.56
N SER A 155 10.10 18.76 0.54
CA SER A 155 10.74 17.77 1.38
C SER A 155 11.25 16.59 0.53
N VAL A 156 12.35 15.99 0.97
CA VAL A 156 12.97 14.82 0.35
C VAL A 156 13.22 13.77 1.41
N ALA A 157 12.93 12.53 1.12
CA ALA A 157 13.23 11.41 2.00
C ALA A 157 13.76 10.19 1.23
N LEU A 158 14.45 9.32 1.95
CA LEU A 158 14.89 8.02 1.50
C LEU A 158 14.32 6.95 2.41
N ALA A 159 13.85 5.86 1.84
CA ALA A 159 13.35 4.71 2.59
C ALA A 159 13.71 3.39 1.91
N VAL A 160 13.61 2.31 2.68
CA VAL A 160 13.82 0.94 2.23
C VAL A 160 12.64 0.10 2.70
N ASP A 161 12.15 -0.82 1.85
CA ASP A 161 11.28 -1.90 2.28
C ASP A 161 12.03 -3.21 2.20
N LEU A 162 11.77 -4.08 3.15
CA LEU A 162 12.27 -5.45 3.20
C LEU A 162 11.09 -6.40 3.28
N GLY A 163 11.06 -7.39 2.41
CA GLY A 163 9.98 -8.36 2.32
C GLY A 163 10.49 -9.79 2.37
N LEU A 164 9.70 -10.66 2.99
CA LEU A 164 9.82 -12.10 2.94
C LEU A 164 8.48 -12.70 2.56
N ASN A 165 8.50 -13.76 1.76
CA ASN A 165 7.34 -14.54 1.41
C ASN A 165 7.67 -16.03 1.47
N LEU A 166 6.82 -16.78 2.16
CA LEU A 166 6.83 -18.23 2.20
C LEU A 166 5.60 -18.74 1.44
N TYR A 167 5.82 -19.41 0.32
CA TYR A 167 4.76 -19.91 -0.54
C TYR A 167 4.84 -21.41 -0.74
N TYR A 168 3.74 -22.11 -0.52
CA TYR A 168 3.54 -23.52 -0.78
C TYR A 168 2.55 -23.68 -1.93
N GLU A 169 3.06 -23.95 -3.14
CA GLU A 169 2.25 -24.08 -4.36
C GLU A 169 1.20 -25.17 -4.25
N ASP A 170 1.56 -26.39 -3.79
CA ASP A 170 0.64 -27.52 -3.61
C ASP A 170 -0.55 -27.19 -2.69
N ALA A 171 -0.31 -26.32 -1.72
CA ALA A 171 -1.34 -25.90 -0.76
C ALA A 171 -2.03 -24.61 -1.17
N ASP A 172 -1.53 -23.89 -2.19
CA ASP A 172 -1.92 -22.54 -2.55
C ASP A 172 -2.01 -21.63 -1.29
N PHE A 173 -0.91 -21.67 -0.52
CA PHE A 173 -0.79 -21.00 0.78
C PHE A 173 0.43 -20.08 0.79
N SER A 174 0.21 -18.82 1.10
CA SER A 174 1.25 -17.80 1.21
C SER A 174 1.25 -17.17 2.59
N LEU A 175 2.44 -16.99 3.17
CA LEU A 175 2.69 -16.26 4.40
C LEU A 175 3.79 -15.23 4.15
N SER A 176 3.54 -13.99 4.49
CA SER A 176 4.49 -12.90 4.25
C SER A 176 4.74 -12.03 5.48
N ALA A 177 5.93 -11.45 5.51
CA ALA A 177 6.31 -10.41 6.45
C ALA A 177 7.00 -9.27 5.70
N VAL A 178 6.64 -8.03 6.02
CA VAL A 178 7.19 -6.83 5.40
C VAL A 178 7.52 -5.79 6.46
N ALA A 179 8.73 -5.24 6.37
CA ALA A 179 9.11 -4.01 7.06
C ALA A 179 9.14 -2.88 6.01
N ALA A 180 8.16 -1.97 6.08
CA ALA A 180 7.93 -0.95 5.07
C ALA A 180 8.38 0.43 5.53
N ASN A 181 8.87 1.24 4.57
CA ASN A 181 9.23 2.64 4.74
C ASN A 181 10.28 2.91 5.84
N LEU A 182 11.25 1.99 5.99
CA LEU A 182 12.38 2.15 6.91
C LEU A 182 13.32 3.25 6.39
N GLY A 183 13.29 4.44 6.99
CA GLY A 183 14.08 5.55 6.50
C GLY A 183 13.80 6.86 7.20
N GLY A 184 14.16 7.97 6.54
CA GLY A 184 14.01 9.30 7.11
C GLY A 184 14.07 10.40 6.07
N GLN A 185 13.68 11.62 6.49
CA GLN A 185 13.82 12.81 5.68
C GLN A 185 15.30 13.21 5.56
N VAL A 186 15.72 13.49 4.33
CA VAL A 186 17.01 14.12 4.01
C VAL A 186 16.86 15.64 4.05
N LYS A 187 15.69 16.13 3.57
CA LYS A 187 15.30 17.54 3.63
C LYS A 187 13.90 17.62 4.21
N ALA A 188 13.73 18.34 5.33
CA ALA A 188 12.42 18.59 5.92
C ALA A 188 11.68 19.73 5.20
N PHE A 189 10.35 19.84 5.41
CA PHE A 189 9.57 20.98 4.92
C PHE A 189 9.94 22.30 5.65
N GLY A 190 10.38 22.20 6.88
CA GLY A 190 10.81 23.31 7.73
C GLY A 190 12.03 22.91 8.56
N ASP A 191 12.13 23.45 9.76
CA ASP A 191 13.30 23.25 10.64
C ASP A 191 13.32 21.89 11.35
N LYS A 192 12.21 21.16 11.35
CA LYS A 192 12.08 19.89 12.07
C LYS A 192 11.89 18.73 11.11
N HIS A 193 12.66 17.67 11.31
CA HIS A 193 12.46 16.39 10.63
C HIS A 193 11.29 15.64 11.27
N GLU A 194 10.42 15.12 10.41
CA GLU A 194 9.25 14.33 10.78
C GLU A 194 9.49 12.88 10.40
N LYS A 195 8.76 11.97 11.06
CA LYS A 195 8.92 10.54 10.83
C LYS A 195 8.22 10.11 9.55
N LEU A 196 8.80 9.14 8.83
CA LEU A 196 8.13 8.42 7.76
C LEU A 196 7.07 7.46 8.34
N PRO A 197 6.07 7.06 7.54
CA PRO A 197 5.07 6.06 7.95
C PRO A 197 5.67 4.64 7.89
N TYR A 198 6.70 4.37 8.72
CA TYR A 198 7.27 3.03 8.82
C TYR A 198 6.26 2.07 9.42
N ASP A 199 6.24 0.85 8.90
CA ASP A 199 5.26 -0.15 9.29
C ASP A 199 5.83 -1.56 9.24
N LEU A 200 5.36 -2.41 10.15
CA LEU A 200 5.52 -3.86 10.11
C LEU A 200 4.20 -4.48 9.72
N ARG A 201 4.23 -5.35 8.70
CA ARG A 201 3.04 -6.02 8.16
C ARG A 201 3.26 -7.51 8.11
N LEU A 202 2.21 -8.27 8.44
CA LEU A 202 2.15 -9.71 8.26
C LEU A 202 0.96 -10.04 7.39
N GLY A 203 1.11 -10.95 6.46
CA GLY A 203 0.04 -11.36 5.57
C GLY A 203 -0.07 -12.87 5.45
N LEU A 204 -1.29 -13.35 5.31
CA LEU A 204 -1.62 -14.73 5.03
C LEU A 204 -2.65 -14.77 3.92
N THR A 205 -2.38 -15.57 2.89
CA THR A 205 -3.33 -15.83 1.79
C THR A 205 -3.46 -17.33 1.59
N LYS A 206 -4.69 -17.79 1.42
CA LYS A 206 -5.02 -19.20 1.21
C LYS A 206 -6.14 -19.33 0.19
N ARG A 207 -5.92 -20.10 -0.85
CA ARG A 207 -6.97 -20.54 -1.78
C ARG A 207 -7.51 -21.90 -1.36
N LEU A 208 -8.82 -22.07 -1.48
CA LEU A 208 -9.48 -23.34 -1.17
C LEU A 208 -9.38 -24.29 -2.37
N ALA A 209 -8.92 -25.53 -2.13
CA ALA A 209 -8.72 -26.52 -3.20
C ALA A 209 -10.01 -26.88 -3.96
N ASN A 210 -11.15 -26.89 -3.27
CA ASN A 210 -12.43 -27.34 -3.83
C ASN A 210 -13.44 -26.20 -4.06
N ALA A 211 -13.01 -24.96 -3.98
CA ALA A 211 -13.85 -23.79 -4.20
C ALA A 211 -13.08 -22.69 -4.92
N PRO A 212 -13.72 -21.93 -5.80
CA PRO A 212 -13.08 -20.81 -6.49
C PRO A 212 -12.91 -19.59 -5.56
N ILE A 213 -12.45 -19.81 -4.34
CA ILE A 213 -12.38 -18.80 -3.29
C ILE A 213 -10.97 -18.75 -2.73
N ARG A 214 -10.44 -17.54 -2.60
CA ARG A 214 -9.17 -17.21 -1.96
C ARG A 214 -9.44 -16.20 -0.83
N PHE A 215 -8.94 -16.48 0.36
CA PHE A 215 -9.02 -15.58 1.51
C PHE A 215 -7.66 -14.97 1.78
N SER A 216 -7.65 -13.72 2.18
CA SER A 216 -6.45 -13.04 2.67
C SER A 216 -6.72 -12.32 3.98
N VAL A 217 -5.73 -12.37 4.85
CA VAL A 217 -5.72 -11.63 6.12
C VAL A 217 -4.38 -10.91 6.19
N THR A 218 -4.42 -9.60 6.29
CA THR A 218 -3.22 -8.78 6.46
C THR A 218 -3.31 -8.04 7.78
N MET A 219 -2.26 -8.15 8.59
CA MET A 219 -2.07 -7.32 9.77
C MET A 219 -1.16 -6.16 9.38
N VAL A 220 -1.60 -4.94 9.68
CA VAL A 220 -0.92 -3.69 9.32
C VAL A 220 -0.72 -2.84 10.57
N ASP A 221 0.15 -1.83 10.47
CA ASP A 221 0.41 -0.88 11.56
C ASP A 221 0.88 -1.54 12.86
N LEU A 222 1.60 -2.68 12.78
CA LEU A 222 2.06 -3.44 13.96
C LEU A 222 3.05 -2.66 14.84
N THR A 223 3.44 -1.46 14.43
CA THR A 223 4.24 -0.51 15.19
C THR A 223 3.39 0.48 16.01
N ARG A 224 2.05 0.46 15.89
CA ARG A 224 1.11 1.44 16.47
C ARG A 224 0.11 0.77 17.40
N TRP A 225 0.42 0.73 18.70
CA TRP A 225 -0.41 0.06 19.71
C TRP A 225 -1.00 1.01 20.76
N CYS A 226 -0.72 2.32 20.66
CA CYS A 226 -1.26 3.29 21.59
C CYS A 226 -2.63 3.79 21.14
N ALA A 227 -3.50 4.13 22.10
CA ALA A 227 -4.81 4.72 21.81
C ALA A 227 -4.70 6.03 21.02
N SER A 228 -3.64 6.82 21.30
CA SER A 228 -3.30 8.08 20.60
C SER A 228 -2.96 7.89 19.11
N ASP A 229 -2.70 6.67 18.65
CA ASP A 229 -2.39 6.40 17.25
C ASP A 229 -3.63 6.35 16.34
N TYR A 230 -4.83 6.43 16.94
CA TYR A 230 -6.11 6.28 16.24
C TYR A 230 -7.01 7.49 16.45
N TYR A 231 -7.63 7.95 15.38
CA TYR A 231 -8.63 9.00 15.46
C TYR A 231 -9.93 8.47 16.06
N SER A 232 -10.40 9.09 17.14
CA SER A 232 -11.63 8.74 17.85
C SER A 232 -12.32 9.98 18.38
N THR A 233 -13.64 10.03 18.31
CA THR A 233 -14.49 11.09 18.92
C THR A 233 -15.11 10.64 20.22
N ASP A 234 -15.18 9.34 20.49
CA ASP A 234 -15.90 8.75 21.63
C ASP A 234 -14.95 8.38 22.81
N GLY A 235 -13.78 9.02 22.86
CA GLY A 235 -12.71 8.72 23.82
C GLY A 235 -11.74 7.67 23.30
N ASP A 236 -10.77 7.28 24.13
CA ASP A 236 -9.70 6.36 23.74
C ASP A 236 -10.23 4.98 23.35
N PRO A 237 -9.76 4.40 22.24
CA PRO A 237 -10.18 3.07 21.82
C PRO A 237 -9.73 2.00 22.83
N LYS A 238 -10.62 1.06 23.17
CA LYS A 238 -10.29 -0.08 24.02
C LYS A 238 -9.31 -1.03 23.33
N ALA A 239 -8.51 -1.78 24.10
CA ALA A 239 -7.49 -2.70 23.58
C ALA A 239 -8.01 -3.68 22.49
N GLY A 240 -9.21 -4.21 22.64
CA GLY A 240 -9.81 -5.07 21.60
C GLY A 240 -10.11 -4.34 20.29
N ARG A 241 -10.42 -3.03 20.34
CA ARG A 241 -10.60 -2.21 19.14
C ARG A 241 -9.24 -1.90 18.48
N ILE A 242 -8.22 -1.61 19.29
CA ILE A 242 -6.85 -1.40 18.79
C ILE A 242 -6.40 -2.65 18.03
N LEU A 243 -6.57 -3.83 18.64
CA LEU A 243 -6.23 -5.11 17.98
C LEU A 243 -6.98 -5.28 16.65
N LEU A 244 -8.30 -5.03 16.61
CA LEU A 244 -9.09 -5.15 15.40
C LEU A 244 -8.65 -4.17 14.30
N ASN A 245 -8.22 -2.97 14.67
CA ASN A 245 -7.77 -1.95 13.71
C ASN A 245 -6.52 -2.36 12.93
N HIS A 246 -5.77 -3.36 13.41
CA HIS A 246 -4.63 -3.91 12.66
C HIS A 246 -5.05 -4.85 11.53
N PHE A 247 -6.31 -5.32 11.47
CA PHE A 247 -6.72 -6.31 10.49
C PHE A 247 -7.31 -5.71 9.23
N VAL A 248 -6.87 -6.26 8.10
CA VAL A 248 -7.47 -6.08 6.77
C VAL A 248 -7.82 -7.47 6.27
N LEU A 249 -9.09 -7.69 5.92
CA LEU A 249 -9.59 -8.95 5.39
C LEU A 249 -9.90 -8.80 3.91
N GLY A 250 -9.56 -9.80 3.13
CA GLY A 250 -9.88 -9.89 1.71
C GLY A 250 -10.44 -11.25 1.32
N ILE A 251 -11.30 -11.25 0.34
CA ILE A 251 -11.83 -12.45 -0.30
C ILE A 251 -11.87 -12.23 -1.80
N ASP A 252 -11.37 -13.21 -2.55
CA ASP A 252 -11.53 -13.32 -3.99
C ASP A 252 -12.40 -14.49 -4.33
N VAL A 253 -13.31 -14.30 -5.27
CA VAL A 253 -14.04 -15.34 -5.97
C VAL A 253 -13.49 -15.41 -7.40
N ILE A 254 -12.90 -16.56 -7.78
CA ILE A 254 -12.22 -16.75 -9.06
C ILE A 254 -12.98 -17.85 -9.85
N PRO A 255 -14.14 -17.49 -10.46
CA PRO A 255 -15.00 -18.48 -11.13
C PRO A 255 -14.30 -19.17 -12.31
N ILE A 256 -13.46 -18.42 -13.00
CA ILE A 256 -12.59 -18.88 -14.09
C ILE A 256 -11.23 -18.22 -13.95
N LYS A 257 -10.18 -18.80 -14.53
CA LYS A 257 -8.80 -18.25 -14.43
C LYS A 257 -8.66 -16.81 -14.92
N GLN A 258 -9.55 -16.38 -15.80
CA GLN A 258 -9.52 -15.04 -16.39
C GLN A 258 -10.26 -13.97 -15.59
N LEU A 259 -11.10 -14.35 -14.62
CA LEU A 259 -11.97 -13.41 -13.92
C LEU A 259 -11.83 -13.60 -12.41
N TYR A 260 -11.58 -12.52 -11.70
CA TYR A 260 -11.74 -12.47 -10.26
C TYR A 260 -12.74 -11.37 -9.85
N ILE A 261 -13.45 -11.61 -8.75
CA ILE A 261 -14.31 -10.65 -8.07
C ILE A 261 -13.85 -10.61 -6.63
N SER A 262 -13.50 -9.42 -6.14
CA SER A 262 -12.89 -9.23 -4.84
C SER A 262 -13.76 -8.38 -3.94
N ALA A 263 -13.72 -8.69 -2.66
CA ALA A 263 -14.26 -7.85 -1.60
C ALA A 263 -13.26 -7.78 -0.44
N GLY A 264 -13.17 -6.64 0.20
CA GLY A 264 -12.27 -6.41 1.31
C GLY A 264 -12.90 -5.60 2.43
N TYR A 265 -12.36 -5.74 3.61
CA TYR A 265 -12.77 -4.97 4.77
C TYR A 265 -11.56 -4.52 5.59
N ASN A 266 -11.39 -3.21 5.76
CA ASN A 266 -10.36 -2.58 6.56
C ASN A 266 -10.97 -2.05 7.86
N PHE A 267 -10.64 -2.69 8.98
CA PHE A 267 -11.22 -2.36 10.29
C PHE A 267 -10.82 -0.97 10.77
N ARG A 268 -9.57 -0.56 10.56
CA ARG A 268 -9.09 0.78 10.93
C ARG A 268 -9.83 1.86 10.15
N ARG A 269 -9.91 1.72 8.82
CA ARG A 269 -10.63 2.67 7.96
C ARG A 269 -12.11 2.79 8.38
N ALA A 270 -12.77 1.66 8.66
CA ALA A 270 -14.15 1.65 9.15
C ALA A 270 -14.30 2.41 10.47
N TYR A 271 -13.35 2.24 11.39
CA TYR A 271 -13.38 2.88 12.71
C TYR A 271 -13.14 4.39 12.62
N GLU A 272 -12.06 4.81 11.96
CA GLU A 272 -11.68 6.23 11.83
C GLU A 272 -12.72 7.02 11.02
N MET A 273 -13.27 6.42 9.96
CA MET A 273 -14.32 7.06 9.16
C MET A 273 -15.65 7.19 9.91
N LYS A 274 -15.97 6.26 10.82
CA LYS A 274 -17.11 6.38 11.71
C LYS A 274 -16.93 7.54 12.68
N ALA A 275 -15.76 7.63 13.32
CA ALA A 275 -15.42 8.72 14.22
C ALA A 275 -15.54 10.09 13.54
N ALA A 276 -15.20 10.17 12.24
CA ALA A 276 -15.35 11.38 11.44
C ALA A 276 -16.79 11.61 10.90
N GLY A 277 -17.80 10.86 11.38
CA GLY A 277 -19.20 11.00 10.96
C GLY A 277 -19.64 10.11 9.78
N GLY A 278 -18.78 9.16 9.37
CA GLY A 278 -19.10 8.18 8.34
C GLY A 278 -19.85 6.96 8.88
N SER A 279 -20.06 5.98 8.00
CA SER A 279 -20.65 4.69 8.34
C SER A 279 -19.57 3.61 8.41
N HIS A 280 -19.81 2.50 9.13
CA HIS A 280 -18.94 1.31 9.13
C HIS A 280 -18.72 0.71 7.72
N ALA A 281 -19.65 0.94 6.79
CA ALA A 281 -19.48 0.56 5.40
C ALA A 281 -18.29 1.24 4.70
N ALA A 282 -17.73 2.30 5.27
CA ALA A 282 -16.51 2.92 4.77
C ALA A 282 -15.26 1.99 4.82
N GLY A 283 -15.30 0.95 5.65
CA GLY A 283 -14.29 -0.12 5.66
C GLY A 283 -14.36 -1.06 4.47
N LEU A 284 -15.49 -1.15 3.78
CA LEU A 284 -15.69 -2.03 2.64
C LEU A 284 -14.94 -1.52 1.40
N SER A 285 -14.46 -2.46 0.62
CA SER A 285 -13.95 -2.27 -0.73
C SER A 285 -14.42 -3.43 -1.62
N PHE A 286 -14.55 -3.16 -2.91
CA PHE A 286 -14.98 -4.13 -3.91
C PHE A 286 -14.19 -3.93 -5.18
N GLY A 287 -14.03 -4.98 -5.95
CA GLY A 287 -13.42 -4.88 -7.26
C GLY A 287 -13.63 -6.13 -8.10
N ALA A 288 -13.21 -6.02 -9.34
CA ALA A 288 -13.19 -7.11 -10.28
C ALA A 288 -12.02 -6.91 -11.24
N GLY A 289 -11.48 -8.01 -11.75
CA GLY A 289 -10.44 -7.95 -12.76
C GLY A 289 -10.59 -9.03 -13.79
N LEU A 290 -10.08 -8.73 -14.97
CA LEU A 290 -10.15 -9.58 -16.15
C LEU A 290 -8.75 -9.75 -16.75
N ASN A 291 -8.31 -11.00 -16.85
CA ASN A 291 -7.03 -11.39 -17.41
C ASN A 291 -7.25 -12.02 -18.79
N ILE A 292 -6.92 -11.29 -19.85
CA ILE A 292 -7.09 -11.76 -21.23
C ILE A 292 -5.73 -11.83 -21.92
N LYS A 293 -5.19 -13.04 -22.03
CA LYS A 293 -3.87 -13.29 -22.60
C LYS A 293 -2.81 -12.45 -21.84
N LYS A 294 -2.24 -11.44 -22.53
CA LYS A 294 -1.21 -10.54 -22.02
C LYS A 294 -1.76 -9.28 -21.36
N PHE A 295 -3.08 -9.07 -21.36
CA PHE A 295 -3.73 -7.90 -20.78
C PHE A 295 -4.44 -8.25 -19.49
N HIS A 296 -4.12 -7.53 -18.41
CA HIS A 296 -4.79 -7.61 -17.13
C HIS A 296 -5.44 -6.26 -16.84
N LEU A 297 -6.74 -6.27 -16.63
CA LEU A 297 -7.52 -5.08 -16.33
C LEU A 297 -8.20 -5.25 -14.98
N GLY A 298 -8.06 -4.28 -14.10
CA GLY A 298 -8.69 -4.27 -12.79
C GLY A 298 -9.48 -2.99 -12.56
N LEU A 299 -10.62 -3.13 -11.88
CA LEU A 299 -11.45 -2.03 -11.41
C LEU A 299 -11.72 -2.23 -9.94
N ALA A 300 -11.64 -1.17 -9.14
CA ALA A 300 -11.97 -1.22 -7.73
C ALA A 300 -12.68 0.03 -7.24
N TYR A 301 -13.46 -0.18 -6.19
CA TYR A 301 -14.18 0.83 -5.46
C TYR A 301 -13.85 0.72 -3.97
N ALA A 302 -13.57 1.84 -3.33
CA ALA A 302 -13.50 1.94 -1.88
C ALA A 302 -13.82 3.37 -1.44
N LYS A 303 -14.00 3.58 -0.15
CA LYS A 303 -14.23 4.91 0.41
C LYS A 303 -13.03 5.29 1.28
N TYR A 304 -12.21 6.21 0.76
CA TYR A 304 -11.04 6.77 1.49
C TYR A 304 -11.31 8.14 2.09
N HIS A 305 -12.43 8.76 1.73
CA HIS A 305 -12.84 10.06 2.26
C HIS A 305 -14.35 10.08 2.53
N LEU A 306 -14.78 10.89 3.51
CA LEU A 306 -16.20 10.97 3.91
C LEU A 306 -17.11 11.43 2.80
N SER A 307 -16.70 12.45 2.05
CA SER A 307 -17.54 13.13 1.07
C SER A 307 -17.49 12.53 -0.33
N SER A 308 -16.54 11.64 -0.64
CA SER A 308 -16.39 11.11 -2.00
C SER A 308 -15.95 9.65 -2.01
N PRO A 309 -16.54 8.83 -2.90
CA PRO A 309 -16.04 7.52 -3.22
C PRO A 309 -14.72 7.64 -3.99
N SER A 310 -13.92 6.58 -3.92
CA SER A 310 -12.68 6.43 -4.67
C SER A 310 -12.81 5.27 -5.63
N PHE A 311 -12.39 5.49 -6.87
CA PHE A 311 -12.35 4.47 -7.92
C PHE A 311 -10.92 4.30 -8.40
N MET A 312 -10.51 3.07 -8.63
CA MET A 312 -9.21 2.73 -9.18
C MET A 312 -9.35 1.87 -10.42
N VAL A 313 -8.55 2.19 -11.41
CA VAL A 313 -8.37 1.39 -12.63
C VAL A 313 -6.91 1.00 -12.70
N THR A 314 -6.66 -0.27 -12.96
CA THR A 314 -5.31 -0.79 -13.24
C THR A 314 -5.32 -1.47 -14.60
N ALA A 315 -4.33 -1.20 -15.41
CA ALA A 315 -4.06 -1.90 -16.65
C ALA A 315 -2.62 -2.41 -16.62
N GLN A 316 -2.44 -3.70 -16.87
CA GLN A 316 -1.13 -4.33 -17.01
C GLN A 316 -1.01 -5.01 -18.36
N TYR A 317 0.19 -5.02 -18.88
CA TYR A 317 0.56 -5.72 -20.12
C TYR A 317 1.84 -6.53 -19.92
N ASP A 318 1.75 -7.83 -20.23
CA ASP A 318 2.89 -8.72 -20.20
C ASP A 318 3.60 -8.69 -21.56
N LEU A 319 4.90 -8.42 -21.54
CA LEU A 319 5.70 -8.16 -22.74
C LEU A 319 6.12 -9.43 -23.50
N LYS A 320 6.01 -10.63 -22.85
CA LYS A 320 6.31 -11.93 -23.48
C LYS A 320 5.07 -12.78 -23.68
#